data_0de7f97d75613fcfbb249066567748fc
#
_entry.id   0de7f97d75613fcfbb249066567748fc
#
_cell.length_a   1.000
_cell.length_b   1.000
_cell.length_c   1.000
_cell.angle_alpha   90.00
_cell.angle_beta   90.00
_cell.angle_gamma   90.00
#
_symmetry.space_group_name_H-M   'P 1'
#
loop_
_entity.id
_entity.type
_entity.pdbx_description
1 polymer ?
#
loop_
_entity_poly.entity_id
_entity_poly.type
_entity_poly.pdbx_seq_one_letter_code
_entity_poly.pdbx_strand_id
1 'polypeptide(L)'
;ATSIALKIHFPLAWAVKPTLYKQFVGGETLQDCSAAINHLMKYNVKSTLDYSAESEQTPEGIQATFEETLRSIDFAKGNTNLAYAVFKPSTITTDELLAKASEKREELTIDDVRHFREFRERFMALCQRAYDNDVRILVDAEDYCFQDAIDALTDEAMRKFNKKRAIVFATLQMYRHDRMPYLRRIYDDAVAKGYIAGVKFVRGAYMEAERARAAALDYPDPICKDKQATDENY
;
A
#
# COMPACT_ATOMS: atom_id res chain seq x y z
N ALA A 1 26.08 1.54 16.78
CA ALA A 1 25.95 2.82 17.53
C ALA A 1 24.49 3.25 17.64
N THR A 2 23.72 3.23 16.56
CA THR A 2 22.30 3.67 16.51
C THR A 2 21.37 2.81 17.41
N SER A 3 21.55 1.47 17.41
CA SER A 3 20.77 0.56 18.27
C SER A 3 21.00 0.77 19.77
N ILE A 4 22.20 1.21 20.18
CA ILE A 4 22.51 1.50 21.57
C ILE A 4 21.84 2.82 21.99
N ALA A 5 21.90 3.84 21.12
CA ALA A 5 21.29 5.13 21.38
C ALA A 5 19.75 5.04 21.53
N LEU A 6 19.09 4.19 20.75
CA LEU A 6 17.64 3.91 20.88
C LEU A 6 17.31 3.21 22.20
N LYS A 7 18.13 2.24 22.64
CA LYS A 7 17.93 1.54 23.90
C LYS A 7 18.05 2.43 25.16
N ILE A 8 18.84 3.50 25.10
CA ILE A 8 19.03 4.42 26.24
C ILE A 8 18.15 5.69 26.11
N HIS A 9 17.17 5.72 25.19
CA HIS A 9 16.26 6.85 24.97
C HIS A 9 16.99 8.19 24.79
N PHE A 10 18.16 8.17 24.15
CA PHE A 10 18.92 9.38 23.88
C PHE A 10 18.16 10.27 22.88
N PRO A 11 17.96 11.57 23.13
CA PRO A 11 17.21 12.45 22.25
C PRO A 11 17.96 12.68 20.93
N LEU A 12 17.77 11.75 19.97
CA LEU A 12 18.43 11.80 18.65
C LEU A 12 17.78 12.84 17.70
N ALA A 13 16.61 13.37 18.06
CA ALA A 13 15.83 14.24 17.19
C ALA A 13 16.62 15.47 16.70
N TRP A 14 17.45 16.09 17.54
CA TRP A 14 18.26 17.26 17.18
C TRP A 14 19.32 16.96 16.12
N ALA A 15 19.83 15.72 16.07
CA ALA A 15 20.82 15.33 15.09
C ALA A 15 20.17 14.73 13.82
N VAL A 16 19.03 14.03 13.97
CA VAL A 16 18.33 13.34 12.87
C VAL A 16 17.48 14.33 12.05
N LYS A 17 16.79 15.29 12.69
CA LYS A 17 15.92 16.26 11.99
C LYS A 17 16.65 17.10 10.93
N PRO A 18 17.83 17.70 11.17
CA PRO A 18 18.52 18.51 10.17
C PRO A 18 19.24 17.68 9.08
N THR A 19 19.35 16.37 9.25
CA THR A 19 20.12 15.46 8.37
C THR A 19 19.18 14.47 7.66
N LEU A 20 19.08 13.25 8.17
CA LEU A 20 18.31 12.16 7.55
C LEU A 20 16.82 12.49 7.39
N TYR A 21 16.19 13.08 8.42
CA TYR A 21 14.78 13.46 8.34
C TYR A 21 14.52 14.44 7.20
N LYS A 22 15.32 15.50 7.09
CA LYS A 22 15.18 16.50 6.03
C LYS A 22 15.35 15.92 4.62
N GLN A 23 16.10 14.83 4.50
CA GLN A 23 16.34 14.18 3.20
C GLN A 23 15.25 13.20 2.81
N PHE A 24 14.66 12.47 3.77
CA PHE A 24 13.78 11.33 3.51
C PHE A 24 12.34 11.56 3.92
N VAL A 25 12.03 12.59 4.72
CA VAL A 25 10.68 12.86 5.22
C VAL A 25 10.20 14.21 4.70
N GLY A 26 9.06 14.22 4.05
CA GLY A 26 8.48 15.45 3.48
C GLY A 26 7.98 16.43 4.52
N GLY A 27 7.49 15.93 5.68
CA GLY A 27 6.95 16.72 6.78
C GLY A 27 6.30 15.82 7.84
N GLU A 28 6.00 16.39 9.00
CA GLU A 28 5.26 15.71 10.08
C GLU A 28 3.74 15.82 9.87
N THR A 29 3.31 16.83 9.11
CA THR A 29 1.91 17.08 8.75
C THR A 29 1.77 17.26 7.24
N LEU A 30 0.55 17.14 6.72
CA LEU A 30 0.26 17.41 5.30
C LEU A 30 0.64 18.85 4.91
N GLN A 31 0.48 19.80 5.81
CA GLN A 31 0.84 21.21 5.57
C GLN A 31 2.36 21.39 5.47
N ASP A 32 3.12 20.70 6.31
CA ASP A 32 4.60 20.74 6.27
C ASP A 32 5.14 20.20 4.95
N CYS A 33 4.48 19.18 4.38
CA CYS A 33 4.85 18.60 3.10
C CYS A 33 4.72 19.61 1.93
N SER A 34 3.90 20.64 2.07
CA SER A 34 3.64 21.62 0.99
C SER A 34 4.89 22.31 0.48
N ALA A 35 5.85 22.61 1.36
CA ALA A 35 7.11 23.24 0.96
C ALA A 35 7.96 22.30 0.08
N ALA A 36 8.07 21.03 0.44
CA ALA A 36 8.79 20.01 -0.34
C ALA A 36 8.11 19.73 -1.67
N ILE A 37 6.79 19.61 -1.68
CA ILE A 37 5.97 19.41 -2.90
C ILE A 37 6.19 20.56 -3.88
N ASN A 38 6.08 21.82 -3.41
CA ASN A 38 6.26 22.99 -4.25
C ASN A 38 7.71 23.15 -4.73
N HIS A 39 8.70 22.73 -3.92
CA HIS A 39 10.09 22.73 -4.32
C HIS A 39 10.33 21.74 -5.46
N LEU A 40 9.86 20.50 -5.37
CA LEU A 40 9.99 19.47 -6.39
C LEU A 40 9.29 19.87 -7.69
N MET A 41 8.15 20.54 -7.59
CA MET A 41 7.40 21.00 -8.78
C MET A 41 8.16 22.04 -9.62
N LYS A 42 9.11 22.80 -9.04
CA LYS A 42 10.00 23.70 -9.80
C LYS A 42 10.86 22.94 -10.83
N TYR A 43 11.08 21.64 -10.59
CA TYR A 43 11.80 20.72 -11.48
C TYR A 43 10.86 19.82 -12.27
N ASN A 44 9.56 20.14 -12.33
CA ASN A 44 8.52 19.32 -12.94
C ASN A 44 8.42 17.90 -12.36
N VAL A 45 8.73 17.75 -11.07
CA VAL A 45 8.62 16.50 -10.33
C VAL A 45 7.40 16.57 -9.43
N LYS A 46 6.43 15.68 -9.67
CA LYS A 46 5.25 15.52 -8.82
C LYS A 46 5.56 14.65 -7.61
N SER A 47 4.80 14.84 -6.55
CA SER A 47 4.94 14.08 -5.31
C SER A 47 3.80 13.07 -5.16
N THR A 48 4.06 12.06 -4.35
CA THR A 48 3.06 11.12 -3.83
C THR A 48 3.18 11.15 -2.30
N LEU A 49 2.06 11.32 -1.61
CA LEU A 49 2.02 11.32 -0.17
C LEU A 49 1.69 9.91 0.33
N ASP A 50 2.54 9.39 1.17
CA ASP A 50 2.35 8.16 1.92
C ASP A 50 2.40 8.48 3.42
N TYR A 51 1.34 8.11 4.14
CA TYR A 51 1.29 8.24 5.58
C TYR A 51 1.96 7.04 6.21
N SER A 52 3.20 7.24 6.65
CA SER A 52 4.02 6.20 7.27
C SER A 52 4.00 6.35 8.79
N ALA A 53 2.89 5.99 9.44
CA ALA A 53 2.88 5.74 10.87
C ALA A 53 3.18 4.26 11.12
N GLU A 54 3.90 3.96 12.23
CA GLU A 54 3.85 2.61 12.77
C GLU A 54 2.40 2.35 13.16
N SER A 55 1.71 1.53 12.37
CA SER A 55 0.29 1.25 12.62
C SER A 55 0.18 0.42 13.91
N GLU A 56 -0.28 1.07 14.96
CA GLU A 56 -0.82 0.33 16.10
C GLU A 56 -2.03 -0.46 15.60
N GLN A 57 -1.94 -1.78 15.64
CA GLN A 57 -3.03 -2.68 15.22
C GLN A 57 -4.15 -2.75 16.29
N THR A 58 -4.37 -1.64 16.97
CA THR A 58 -5.50 -1.42 17.86
C THR A 58 -6.68 -0.82 17.08
N PRO A 59 -7.92 -1.00 17.52
CA PRO A 59 -9.07 -0.38 16.88
C PRO A 59 -8.92 1.13 16.71
N GLU A 60 -8.34 1.80 17.71
CA GLU A 60 -8.11 3.26 17.72
C GLU A 60 -7.02 3.65 16.70
N GLY A 61 -5.92 2.89 16.63
CA GLY A 61 -4.83 3.12 15.68
C GLY A 61 -5.28 2.91 14.23
N ILE A 62 -6.03 1.83 13.98
CA ILE A 62 -6.65 1.53 12.70
C ILE A 62 -7.58 2.67 12.26
N GLN A 63 -8.43 3.15 13.17
CA GLN A 63 -9.36 4.24 12.87
C GLN A 63 -8.62 5.56 12.61
N ALA A 64 -7.61 5.88 13.40
CA ALA A 64 -6.79 7.08 13.23
C ALA A 64 -6.08 7.08 11.85
N THR A 65 -5.49 5.95 11.47
CA THR A 65 -4.82 5.80 10.16
C THR A 65 -5.81 5.91 9.01
N PHE A 66 -6.98 5.29 9.13
CA PHE A 66 -8.05 5.42 8.13
C PHE A 66 -8.45 6.90 7.92
N GLU A 67 -8.66 7.65 9.01
CA GLU A 67 -9.03 9.07 8.95
C GLU A 67 -7.92 9.93 8.36
N GLU A 68 -6.64 9.65 8.70
CA GLU A 68 -5.50 10.39 8.14
C GLU A 68 -5.35 10.11 6.64
N THR A 69 -5.58 8.89 6.21
CA THR A 69 -5.60 8.54 4.79
C THR A 69 -6.71 9.27 4.04
N LEU A 70 -7.91 9.40 4.62
CA LEU A 70 -8.98 10.23 4.05
C LEU A 70 -8.56 11.69 3.92
N ARG A 71 -7.89 12.26 4.95
CA ARG A 71 -7.36 13.65 4.91
C ARG A 71 -6.30 13.81 3.83
N SER A 72 -5.43 12.82 3.64
CA SER A 72 -4.43 12.81 2.57
C SER A 72 -5.07 12.83 1.17
N ILE A 73 -6.15 12.06 0.96
CA ILE A 73 -6.91 12.07 -0.28
C ILE A 73 -7.58 13.43 -0.51
N ASP A 74 -8.17 14.01 0.54
CA ASP A 74 -8.80 15.34 0.46
C ASP A 74 -7.76 16.44 0.17
N PHE A 75 -6.58 16.35 0.76
CA PHE A 75 -5.47 17.28 0.50
C PHE A 75 -4.94 17.21 -0.94
N ALA A 76 -5.01 16.02 -1.55
CA ALA A 76 -4.62 15.84 -2.94
C ALA A 76 -5.66 16.37 -3.94
N LYS A 77 -6.89 16.65 -3.50
CA LYS A 77 -7.96 17.16 -4.37
C LYS A 77 -7.59 18.47 -5.04
N GLY A 78 -7.60 18.48 -6.37
CA GLY A 78 -7.27 19.68 -7.17
C GLY A 78 -5.81 20.10 -7.11
N ASN A 79 -4.96 19.39 -6.39
CA ASN A 79 -3.53 19.67 -6.30
C ASN A 79 -2.76 18.99 -7.44
N THR A 80 -2.46 19.74 -8.51
CA THR A 80 -1.76 19.20 -9.68
C THR A 80 -0.32 18.77 -9.41
N ASN A 81 0.26 19.17 -8.27
CA ASN A 81 1.60 18.79 -7.84
C ASN A 81 1.64 17.41 -7.17
N LEU A 82 0.48 16.85 -6.81
CA LEU A 82 0.33 15.50 -6.29
C LEU A 82 -0.15 14.56 -7.41
N ALA A 83 0.59 13.47 -7.59
CA ALA A 83 0.28 12.49 -8.63
C ALA A 83 -0.74 11.44 -8.15
N TYR A 84 -0.58 11.00 -6.92
CA TYR A 84 -1.36 9.92 -6.30
C TYR A 84 -1.49 10.13 -4.79
N ALA A 85 -2.58 9.60 -4.21
CA ALA A 85 -2.63 9.19 -2.82
C ALA A 85 -2.20 7.71 -2.72
N VAL A 86 -1.76 7.28 -1.55
CA VAL A 86 -1.28 5.91 -1.29
C VAL A 86 -1.82 5.43 0.05
N PHE A 87 -2.08 4.16 0.17
CA PHE A 87 -2.28 3.51 1.47
C PHE A 87 -1.81 2.06 1.45
N LYS A 88 -1.42 1.57 2.63
CA LYS A 88 -1.12 0.17 2.90
C LYS A 88 -2.33 -0.50 3.54
N PRO A 89 -2.89 -1.55 2.95
CA PRO A 89 -4.06 -2.24 3.50
C PRO A 89 -3.90 -2.72 4.94
N SER A 90 -2.70 -3.18 5.36
CA SER A 90 -2.43 -3.61 6.75
C SER A 90 -2.62 -2.50 7.79
N THR A 91 -2.55 -1.22 7.39
CA THR A 91 -2.71 -0.10 8.32
C THR A 91 -4.16 0.20 8.68
N ILE A 92 -5.13 -0.38 7.95
CA ILE A 92 -6.57 -0.20 8.19
C ILE A 92 -7.28 -1.50 8.62
N THR A 93 -6.50 -2.51 8.99
CA THR A 93 -6.94 -3.78 9.58
C THR A 93 -5.79 -4.42 10.35
N THR A 94 -5.93 -5.69 10.80
CA THR A 94 -4.85 -6.42 11.45
C THR A 94 -4.15 -7.38 10.49
N ASP A 95 -2.83 -7.59 10.70
CA ASP A 95 -2.03 -8.55 9.92
C ASP A 95 -2.57 -9.96 10.05
N GLU A 96 -3.00 -10.35 11.26
CA GLU A 96 -3.58 -11.66 11.53
C GLU A 96 -4.81 -11.91 10.66
N LEU A 97 -5.71 -10.93 10.57
CA LEU A 97 -6.92 -11.04 9.75
C LEU A 97 -6.60 -11.13 8.26
N LEU A 98 -5.63 -10.33 7.78
CA LEU A 98 -5.18 -10.38 6.38
C LEU A 98 -4.57 -11.74 6.03
N ALA A 99 -3.67 -12.25 6.87
CA ALA A 99 -3.05 -13.56 6.66
C ALA A 99 -4.11 -14.67 6.64
N LYS A 100 -5.02 -14.66 7.61
CA LYS A 100 -6.09 -15.65 7.70
C LYS A 100 -7.06 -15.59 6.52
N ALA A 101 -7.45 -14.38 6.09
CA ALA A 101 -8.33 -14.19 4.94
C ALA A 101 -7.67 -14.55 3.61
N SER A 102 -6.34 -14.50 3.51
CA SER A 102 -5.59 -14.87 2.32
C SER A 102 -5.27 -16.36 2.25
N GLU A 103 -4.76 -16.95 3.33
CA GLU A 103 -4.20 -18.30 3.35
C GLU A 103 -5.14 -19.36 3.92
N LYS A 104 -6.07 -18.96 4.79
CA LYS A 104 -6.91 -19.89 5.58
C LYS A 104 -8.36 -19.41 5.67
N ARG A 105 -8.91 -19.06 4.53
CA ARG A 105 -10.26 -18.46 4.45
C ARG A 105 -11.35 -19.36 5.07
N GLU A 106 -11.18 -20.67 5.02
CA GLU A 106 -12.08 -21.66 5.63
C GLU A 106 -12.01 -21.69 7.17
N GLU A 107 -10.95 -21.16 7.77
CA GLU A 107 -10.78 -21.07 9.23
C GLU A 107 -11.32 -19.76 9.82
N LEU A 108 -11.90 -18.87 8.98
CA LEU A 108 -12.47 -17.60 9.48
C LEU A 108 -13.64 -17.86 10.43
N THR A 109 -13.55 -17.30 11.62
CA THR A 109 -14.64 -17.28 12.60
C THR A 109 -15.72 -16.25 12.21
N ILE A 110 -16.85 -16.27 12.89
CA ILE A 110 -17.91 -15.25 12.71
C ILE A 110 -17.37 -13.84 12.99
N ASP A 111 -16.51 -13.69 14.00
CA ASP A 111 -15.88 -12.41 14.33
C ASP A 111 -14.87 -11.97 13.26
N ASP A 112 -14.07 -12.89 12.73
CA ASP A 112 -13.17 -12.59 11.60
C ASP A 112 -13.95 -12.11 10.38
N VAL A 113 -15.06 -12.74 10.04
CA VAL A 113 -15.92 -12.33 8.92
C VAL A 113 -16.50 -10.93 9.15
N ARG A 114 -16.86 -10.58 10.40
CA ARG A 114 -17.32 -9.23 10.75
C ARG A 114 -16.20 -8.22 10.58
N HIS A 115 -15.01 -8.47 11.13
CA HIS A 115 -13.84 -7.59 11.01
C HIS A 115 -13.37 -7.45 9.55
N PHE A 116 -13.44 -8.53 8.76
CA PHE A 116 -13.12 -8.46 7.33
C PHE A 116 -14.12 -7.58 6.56
N ARG A 117 -15.40 -7.59 6.96
CA ARG A 117 -16.40 -6.67 6.39
C ARG A 117 -16.06 -5.22 6.73
N GLU A 118 -15.70 -4.91 7.97
CA GLU A 118 -15.28 -3.57 8.38
C GLU A 118 -14.03 -3.11 7.63
N PHE A 119 -13.05 -4.00 7.46
CA PHE A 119 -11.87 -3.74 6.62
C PHE A 119 -12.26 -3.42 5.18
N ARG A 120 -13.11 -4.24 4.57
CA ARG A 120 -13.61 -4.00 3.22
C ARG A 120 -14.36 -2.65 3.11
N GLU A 121 -15.15 -2.29 4.10
CA GLU A 121 -15.86 -1.01 4.14
C GLU A 121 -14.88 0.16 4.17
N ARG A 122 -13.86 0.14 5.03
CA ARG A 122 -12.78 1.16 5.07
C ARG A 122 -12.04 1.24 3.74
N PHE A 123 -11.62 0.10 3.18
CA PHE A 123 -10.94 0.02 1.90
C PHE A 123 -11.76 0.67 0.78
N MET A 124 -13.02 0.28 0.66
CA MET A 124 -13.92 0.81 -0.36
C MET A 124 -14.25 2.28 -0.14
N ALA A 125 -14.30 2.75 1.11
CA ALA A 125 -14.50 4.16 1.43
C ALA A 125 -13.31 5.04 1.00
N LEU A 126 -12.06 4.58 1.16
CA LEU A 126 -10.88 5.27 0.64
C LEU A 126 -10.94 5.37 -0.89
N CYS A 127 -11.25 4.27 -1.57
CA CYS A 127 -11.37 4.26 -3.03
C CYS A 127 -12.54 5.14 -3.52
N GLN A 128 -13.67 5.17 -2.81
CA GLN A 128 -14.80 6.05 -3.11
C GLN A 128 -14.41 7.53 -2.93
N ARG A 129 -13.72 7.88 -1.82
CA ARG A 129 -13.26 9.26 -1.60
C ARG A 129 -12.28 9.70 -2.70
N ALA A 130 -11.38 8.82 -3.11
CA ALA A 130 -10.46 9.09 -4.21
C ALA A 130 -11.21 9.32 -5.54
N TYR A 131 -12.22 8.50 -5.83
CA TYR A 131 -13.07 8.64 -7.00
C TYR A 131 -13.84 9.97 -7.00
N ASP A 132 -14.48 10.33 -5.87
CA ASP A 132 -15.28 11.55 -5.73
C ASP A 132 -14.43 12.83 -5.83
N ASN A 133 -13.18 12.76 -5.38
CA ASN A 133 -12.22 13.88 -5.42
C ASN A 133 -11.42 13.95 -6.73
N ASP A 134 -11.57 12.99 -7.64
CA ASP A 134 -10.75 12.86 -8.84
C ASP A 134 -9.24 12.67 -8.54
N VAL A 135 -8.92 11.94 -7.48
CA VAL A 135 -7.58 11.62 -7.05
C VAL A 135 -7.26 10.17 -7.40
N ARG A 136 -6.12 9.91 -8.02
CA ARG A 136 -5.64 8.54 -8.21
C ARG A 136 -5.13 7.98 -6.90
N ILE A 137 -5.44 6.72 -6.61
CA ILE A 137 -5.02 6.05 -5.39
C ILE A 137 -4.26 4.76 -5.69
N LEU A 138 -3.10 4.62 -5.08
CA LEU A 138 -2.30 3.40 -5.13
C LEU A 138 -2.63 2.54 -3.92
N VAL A 139 -2.98 1.29 -4.16
CA VAL A 139 -3.05 0.26 -3.12
C VAL A 139 -1.69 -0.42 -3.08
N ASP A 140 -0.94 -0.25 -2.00
CA ASP A 140 0.37 -0.88 -1.90
C ASP A 140 0.26 -2.38 -1.73
N ALA A 141 1.19 -3.10 -2.36
CA ALA A 141 1.37 -4.53 -2.14
C ALA A 141 2.22 -4.75 -0.89
N GLU A 142 1.90 -5.80 -0.18
CA GLU A 142 2.53 -6.12 1.10
C GLU A 142 3.03 -7.57 1.13
N ASP A 143 3.11 -8.17 2.32
CA ASP A 143 3.59 -9.54 2.48
C ASP A 143 2.78 -10.55 1.67
N TYR A 144 3.45 -11.61 1.21
CA TYR A 144 2.83 -12.67 0.41
C TYR A 144 1.56 -13.22 1.06
N CYS A 145 1.61 -13.44 2.37
CA CYS A 145 0.49 -13.98 3.13
C CYS A 145 -0.72 -13.05 3.25
N PHE A 146 -0.61 -11.77 2.90
CA PHE A 146 -1.71 -10.80 2.90
C PHE A 146 -2.30 -10.57 1.51
N GLN A 147 -1.52 -10.88 0.49
CA GLN A 147 -1.72 -10.33 -0.84
C GLN A 147 -3.00 -10.79 -1.52
N ASP A 148 -3.45 -12.03 -1.31
CA ASP A 148 -4.66 -12.53 -1.97
C ASP A 148 -5.92 -11.77 -1.53
N ALA A 149 -6.02 -11.44 -0.25
CA ALA A 149 -7.12 -10.61 0.26
C ALA A 149 -7.05 -9.17 -0.27
N ILE A 150 -5.84 -8.60 -0.35
CA ILE A 150 -5.59 -7.26 -0.91
C ILE A 150 -5.93 -7.24 -2.40
N ASP A 151 -5.46 -8.21 -3.17
CA ASP A 151 -5.73 -8.33 -4.60
C ASP A 151 -7.24 -8.42 -4.88
N ALA A 152 -7.97 -9.23 -4.10
CA ALA A 152 -9.40 -9.41 -4.27
C ALA A 152 -10.19 -8.10 -4.07
N LEU A 153 -9.86 -7.31 -3.04
CA LEU A 153 -10.49 -6.02 -2.79
C LEU A 153 -10.07 -4.95 -3.81
N THR A 154 -8.82 -4.97 -4.25
CA THR A 154 -8.32 -4.06 -5.29
C THR A 154 -9.00 -4.34 -6.63
N ASP A 155 -9.18 -5.60 -7.01
CA ASP A 155 -9.93 -6.00 -8.20
C ASP A 155 -11.38 -5.53 -8.12
N GLU A 156 -12.03 -5.68 -6.97
CA GLU A 156 -13.40 -5.19 -6.74
C GLU A 156 -13.48 -3.67 -6.90
N ALA A 157 -12.54 -2.94 -6.30
CA ALA A 157 -12.48 -1.48 -6.38
C ALA A 157 -12.22 -1.00 -7.81
N MET A 158 -11.30 -1.63 -8.56
CA MET A 158 -11.07 -1.30 -9.98
C MET A 158 -12.32 -1.52 -10.83
N ARG A 159 -13.02 -2.66 -10.65
CA ARG A 159 -14.29 -2.92 -11.36
C ARG A 159 -15.34 -1.85 -11.10
N LYS A 160 -15.38 -1.30 -9.90
CA LYS A 160 -16.36 -0.29 -9.50
C LYS A 160 -15.96 1.11 -9.99
N PHE A 161 -14.72 1.53 -9.77
CA PHE A 161 -14.29 2.92 -9.89
C PHE A 161 -13.55 3.25 -11.20
N ASN A 162 -12.96 2.25 -11.88
CA ASN A 162 -12.15 2.50 -13.07
C ASN A 162 -12.93 2.42 -14.39
N LYS A 163 -14.20 2.83 -14.41
CA LYS A 163 -15.05 2.72 -15.62
C LYS A 163 -14.69 3.71 -16.72
N LYS A 164 -14.37 4.94 -16.35
CA LYS A 164 -14.07 6.03 -17.32
C LYS A 164 -12.58 6.35 -17.40
N ARG A 165 -11.87 6.15 -16.31
CA ARG A 165 -10.43 6.36 -16.15
C ARG A 165 -9.92 5.52 -15.00
N ALA A 166 -8.61 5.26 -14.95
CA ALA A 166 -8.00 4.57 -13.83
C ALA A 166 -7.91 5.52 -12.63
N ILE A 167 -8.61 5.18 -11.56
CA ILE A 167 -8.56 5.85 -10.25
C ILE A 167 -7.81 4.96 -9.25
N VAL A 168 -8.18 3.67 -9.17
CA VAL A 168 -7.57 2.69 -8.28
C VAL A 168 -6.49 1.92 -9.02
N PHE A 169 -5.32 1.80 -8.40
CA PHE A 169 -4.17 1.11 -8.96
C PHE A 169 -3.70 0.00 -8.02
N ALA A 170 -3.54 -1.21 -8.55
CA ALA A 170 -2.87 -2.31 -7.88
C ALA A 170 -1.35 -2.16 -7.95
N THR A 171 -0.64 -2.45 -6.86
CA THR A 171 0.81 -2.57 -6.88
C THR A 171 1.22 -4.02 -7.08
N LEU A 172 2.06 -4.28 -8.07
CA LEU A 172 2.57 -5.60 -8.42
C LEU A 172 4.07 -5.69 -8.07
N GLN A 173 4.41 -6.59 -7.16
CA GLN A 173 5.80 -6.88 -6.77
C GLN A 173 6.38 -7.93 -7.74
N MET A 174 7.06 -7.46 -8.79
CA MET A 174 7.48 -8.30 -9.94
C MET A 174 8.59 -9.32 -9.60
N TYR A 175 9.17 -9.26 -8.39
CA TYR A 175 10.07 -10.30 -7.88
C TYR A 175 9.34 -11.60 -7.50
N ARG A 176 7.99 -11.62 -7.51
CA ARG A 176 7.18 -12.83 -7.31
C ARG A 176 6.83 -13.45 -8.66
N HIS A 177 6.97 -14.76 -8.74
CA HIS A 177 6.70 -15.52 -9.99
C HIS A 177 5.20 -15.58 -10.36
N ASP A 178 4.27 -15.29 -9.43
CA ASP A 178 2.83 -15.32 -9.65
C ASP A 178 2.26 -13.98 -10.19
N ARG A 179 3.06 -12.90 -10.25
CA ARG A 179 2.55 -11.57 -10.62
C ARG A 179 2.26 -11.40 -12.11
N MET A 180 2.99 -12.06 -12.99
CA MET A 180 2.67 -12.03 -14.43
C MET A 180 1.36 -12.78 -14.76
N PRO A 181 1.08 -13.98 -14.20
CA PRO A 181 -0.25 -14.59 -14.29
C PRO A 181 -1.37 -13.69 -13.72
N TYR A 182 -1.15 -13.07 -12.58
CA TYR A 182 -2.10 -12.11 -12.00
C TYR A 182 -2.38 -10.92 -12.93
N LEU A 183 -1.33 -10.29 -13.48
CA LEU A 183 -1.46 -9.17 -14.41
C LEU A 183 -2.31 -9.54 -15.64
N ARG A 184 -2.06 -10.70 -16.23
CA ARG A 184 -2.86 -11.21 -17.37
C ARG A 184 -4.33 -11.37 -16.96
N ARG A 185 -4.59 -11.99 -15.81
CA ARG A 185 -5.95 -12.20 -15.29
C ARG A 185 -6.71 -10.88 -15.09
N ILE A 186 -6.09 -9.86 -14.49
CA ILE A 186 -6.78 -8.55 -14.29
C ILE A 186 -6.97 -7.81 -15.60
N TYR A 187 -6.05 -7.95 -16.56
CA TYR A 187 -6.21 -7.38 -17.90
C TYR A 187 -7.40 -8.02 -18.64
N ASP A 188 -7.47 -9.35 -18.67
CA ASP A 188 -8.57 -10.06 -19.33
C ASP A 188 -9.93 -9.75 -18.67
N ASP A 189 -9.96 -9.67 -17.34
CA ASP A 189 -11.15 -9.27 -16.58
C ASP A 189 -11.57 -7.83 -16.90
N ALA A 190 -10.60 -6.92 -17.03
CA ALA A 190 -10.85 -5.53 -17.37
C ALA A 190 -11.47 -5.39 -18.77
N VAL A 191 -10.93 -6.12 -19.75
CA VAL A 191 -11.47 -6.16 -21.10
C VAL A 191 -12.89 -6.75 -21.09
N ALA A 192 -13.09 -7.88 -20.42
CA ALA A 192 -14.39 -8.57 -20.38
C ALA A 192 -15.49 -7.76 -19.67
N LYS A 193 -15.13 -7.00 -18.63
CA LYS A 193 -16.10 -6.25 -17.78
C LYS A 193 -16.14 -4.75 -18.06
N GLY A 194 -15.37 -4.26 -19.02
CA GLY A 194 -15.36 -2.87 -19.44
C GLY A 194 -14.93 -1.91 -18.32
N TYR A 195 -13.73 -2.13 -17.78
CA TYR A 195 -13.06 -1.18 -16.89
C TYR A 195 -11.59 -1.04 -17.26
N ILE A 196 -10.86 -0.12 -16.64
CA ILE A 196 -9.46 0.15 -16.92
C ILE A 196 -8.62 -0.47 -15.80
N ALA A 197 -7.73 -1.42 -16.11
CA ALA A 197 -6.77 -1.95 -15.16
C ALA A 197 -5.71 -0.86 -14.86
N GLY A 198 -5.66 -0.41 -13.61
CA GLY A 198 -4.63 0.49 -13.09
C GLY A 198 -3.55 -0.33 -12.38
N VAL A 199 -2.28 -0.18 -12.76
CA VAL A 199 -1.18 -0.93 -12.15
C VAL A 199 0.04 -0.06 -11.87
N LYS A 200 0.72 -0.35 -10.78
CA LYS A 200 2.04 0.15 -10.41
C LYS A 200 2.99 -1.06 -10.33
N PHE A 201 4.08 -1.03 -11.08
CA PHE A 201 5.11 -2.05 -10.98
C PHE A 201 6.17 -1.63 -9.97
N VAL A 202 6.55 -2.57 -9.12
CA VAL A 202 7.71 -2.48 -8.22
C VAL A 202 8.48 -3.79 -8.30
N ARG A 203 9.78 -3.78 -7.97
CA ARG A 203 10.51 -5.05 -7.87
C ARG A 203 10.05 -5.86 -6.68
N GLY A 204 9.93 -5.24 -5.51
CA GLY A 204 9.45 -5.84 -4.27
C GLY A 204 10.29 -5.41 -3.07
N ALA A 205 9.71 -5.51 -1.87
CA ALA A 205 10.29 -4.96 -0.64
C ALA A 205 10.52 -5.98 0.49
N TYR A 206 9.95 -7.20 0.39
CA TYR A 206 9.88 -8.16 1.51
C TYR A 206 10.69 -9.45 1.26
N MET A 207 11.60 -9.47 0.28
CA MET A 207 12.25 -10.67 -0.24
C MET A 207 12.85 -11.59 0.83
N GLU A 208 13.60 -11.03 1.78
CA GLU A 208 14.27 -11.83 2.82
C GLU A 208 13.25 -12.42 3.81
N ALA A 209 12.25 -11.64 4.22
CA ALA A 209 11.18 -12.07 5.11
C ALA A 209 10.33 -13.17 4.45
N GLU A 210 9.99 -13.01 3.17
CA GLU A 210 9.22 -13.99 2.39
C GLU A 210 9.95 -15.32 2.26
N ARG A 211 11.23 -15.31 1.92
CA ARG A 211 12.06 -16.52 1.83
C ARG A 211 12.20 -17.22 3.18
N ALA A 212 12.44 -16.45 4.23
CA ALA A 212 12.52 -17.00 5.59
C ALA A 212 11.20 -17.63 6.02
N ARG A 213 10.07 -16.99 5.72
CA ARG A 213 8.74 -17.53 6.01
C ARG A 213 8.44 -18.79 5.22
N ALA A 214 8.75 -18.80 3.92
CA ALA A 214 8.55 -19.98 3.07
C ALA A 214 9.34 -21.19 3.59
N ALA A 215 10.61 -20.97 3.98
CA ALA A 215 11.44 -22.01 4.56
C ALA A 215 10.94 -22.49 5.93
N ALA A 216 10.43 -21.58 6.78
CA ALA A 216 9.93 -21.91 8.10
C ALA A 216 8.61 -22.69 8.09
N LEU A 217 7.76 -22.44 7.09
CA LEU A 217 6.43 -23.06 6.96
C LEU A 217 6.35 -24.12 5.85
N ASP A 218 7.49 -24.46 5.24
CA ASP A 218 7.64 -25.52 4.23
C ASP A 218 6.69 -25.37 3.02
N TYR A 219 6.61 -24.15 2.48
CA TYR A 219 5.91 -23.91 1.20
C TYR A 219 6.87 -23.35 0.12
N PRO A 220 6.51 -23.46 -1.18
CA PRO A 220 7.37 -22.97 -2.26
C PRO A 220 7.70 -21.49 -2.13
N ASP A 221 8.99 -21.14 -2.24
CA ASP A 221 9.46 -19.75 -2.25
C ASP A 221 8.71 -18.93 -3.33
N PRO A 222 7.94 -17.89 -2.97
CA PRO A 222 7.20 -17.08 -3.94
C PRO A 222 8.09 -16.16 -4.77
N ILE A 223 9.36 -16.01 -4.40
CA ILE A 223 10.30 -15.08 -5.01
C ILE A 223 10.98 -15.72 -6.22
N CYS A 224 11.17 -14.96 -7.28
CA CYS A 224 11.94 -15.37 -8.44
C CYS A 224 13.36 -15.83 -8.04
N LYS A 225 13.91 -16.78 -8.79
CA LYS A 225 15.19 -17.41 -8.50
C LYS A 225 16.36 -16.41 -8.36
N ASP A 226 16.31 -15.31 -9.12
CA ASP A 226 17.38 -14.30 -9.16
C ASP A 226 16.84 -12.93 -9.62
N LYS A 227 17.73 -11.93 -9.60
CA LYS A 227 17.42 -10.56 -10.04
C LYS A 227 17.05 -10.50 -11.53
N GLN A 228 17.69 -11.31 -12.37
CA GLN A 228 17.40 -11.31 -13.79
C GLN A 228 15.95 -11.73 -14.06
N ALA A 229 15.48 -12.79 -13.43
CA ALA A 229 14.08 -13.22 -13.55
C ALA A 229 13.09 -12.15 -13.05
N THR A 230 13.46 -11.37 -12.02
CA THR A 230 12.67 -10.21 -11.58
C THR A 230 12.67 -9.10 -12.62
N ASP A 231 13.80 -8.78 -13.23
CA ASP A 231 13.91 -7.73 -14.24
C ASP A 231 13.18 -8.12 -15.54
N GLU A 232 13.11 -9.41 -15.87
CA GLU A 232 12.34 -9.94 -17.01
C GLU A 232 10.82 -9.83 -16.79
N ASN A 233 10.35 -9.94 -15.54
CA ASN A 233 8.95 -9.72 -15.18
C ASN A 233 8.58 -8.23 -15.14
N TYR A 234 9.52 -7.36 -14.80
CA TYR A 234 9.32 -5.92 -14.63
C TYR A 234 9.25 -5.18 -15.96
#